data_80b630cd0914e3846a441e5829aca21e
#
_entry.id   80b630cd0914e3846a441e5829aca21e
#
_cell.length_a   1.000
_cell.length_b   1.000
_cell.length_c   1.000
_cell.angle_alpha   90.00
_cell.angle_beta   90.00
_cell.angle_gamma   90.00
#
_symmetry.space_group_name_H-M   'P 1'
#
loop_
_entity.id
_entity.type
_entity.pdbx_description
1 polymer ?
#
loop_
_entity_poly.entity_id
_entity_poly.type
_entity_poly.pdbx_seq_one_letter_code
_entity_poly.pdbx_strand_id
1 'polypeptide(L)'
;MTAFKFKYQLYKHLQANSTAIYAEARKAAEEIGITSEMKGNIGLTGAVSGCHGLLSREVDQAITDAARKVIPSAVYDEKIREIVKEYYGDDYDAALINTCEAGLNVAYDTLCMPPTLGRGDPYRGRYVALYERHLHHQGAYGRPFPPRYKEVNSERGEAAGEYGVQGKRAFNLDTIVVKPVGATYECHGLKYNPIPNMLHVDAAGTLERLAEVSTRHSDTLVGFATLAYDTPGYGYGEKAADGTPLLQKGISALADRFDVPYIVDNAWGVPFLGADIRSLGCDVMIYSMDKASGAPTCGLMIGKEESMVAVRRGLGIHGARYGTLSSHGKAAYVGFDPGKEALAGAYAAMRILKERPQITQTATDDLYRITMEEFELMPAALKHGWSIYKSLNSQSVELNYFDQWLNGAGGIPVFSIEDMYAGSHILQNCMSQMGMVPTIAYDANIFVSNGIGNLDEEGHLLETPTRLSLRAMFRAIEIIARYAGIVD
;
A
#
# COMPACT_ATOMS: atom_id res chain seq x y z
N MET A 1 -6.97 32.73 -5.60
CA MET A 1 -6.39 32.59 -4.23
C MET A 1 -7.49 32.13 -3.32
N THR A 2 -7.31 30.99 -2.65
CA THR A 2 -8.29 30.49 -1.70
C THR A 2 -8.47 31.49 -0.56
N ALA A 3 -9.72 31.72 -0.14
CA ALA A 3 -10.06 32.59 0.99
C ALA A 3 -9.55 32.05 2.34
N PHE A 4 -8.87 30.90 2.34
CA PHE A 4 -8.43 30.19 3.53
C PHE A 4 -6.92 30.38 3.76
N LYS A 5 -6.59 30.82 4.96
CA LYS A 5 -5.19 30.98 5.39
C LYS A 5 -4.51 29.63 5.70
N PHE A 6 -5.29 28.67 6.17
CA PHE A 6 -4.80 27.33 6.56
C PHE A 6 -5.62 26.25 5.90
N LYS A 7 -4.96 25.17 5.45
CA LYS A 7 -5.61 23.97 4.89
C LYS A 7 -6.71 23.41 5.78
N TYR A 8 -6.51 23.46 7.09
CA TYR A 8 -7.52 23.09 8.08
C TYR A 8 -8.85 23.83 7.94
N GLN A 9 -8.82 25.14 7.66
CA GLN A 9 -10.04 25.95 7.47
C GLN A 9 -10.77 25.51 6.19
N LEU A 10 -10.01 25.29 5.12
CA LEU A 10 -10.53 24.77 3.87
C LEU A 10 -11.16 23.38 4.07
N TYR A 11 -10.48 22.48 4.75
CA TYR A 11 -10.99 21.17 5.06
C TYR A 11 -12.32 21.22 5.83
N LYS A 12 -12.41 22.04 6.89
CA LYS A 12 -13.67 22.26 7.62
C LYS A 12 -14.77 22.80 6.72
N HIS A 13 -14.42 23.71 5.82
CA HIS A 13 -15.37 24.27 4.87
C HIS A 13 -15.93 23.18 3.94
N LEU A 14 -15.07 22.33 3.38
CA LEU A 14 -15.49 21.21 2.54
C LEU A 14 -16.33 20.21 3.31
N GLN A 15 -15.96 19.87 4.54
CA GLN A 15 -16.77 19.01 5.40
C GLN A 15 -18.16 19.58 5.67
N ALA A 16 -18.25 20.87 5.97
CA ALA A 16 -19.52 21.54 6.20
C ALA A 16 -20.44 21.55 4.96
N ASN A 17 -19.82 21.50 3.77
CA ASN A 17 -20.54 21.45 2.50
C ASN A 17 -20.66 20.02 1.90
N SER A 18 -20.23 18.99 2.62
CA SER A 18 -20.16 17.62 2.09
C SER A 18 -21.50 17.10 1.55
N THR A 19 -22.61 17.43 2.18
CA THR A 19 -23.95 17.04 1.70
C THR A 19 -24.24 17.60 0.31
N ALA A 20 -23.90 18.87 0.07
CA ALA A 20 -24.09 19.51 -1.23
C ALA A 20 -23.11 18.93 -2.27
N ILE A 21 -21.85 18.78 -1.90
CA ILE A 21 -20.80 18.14 -2.73
C ILE A 21 -21.26 16.75 -3.19
N TYR A 22 -21.75 15.92 -2.28
CA TYR A 22 -22.22 14.56 -2.58
C TYR A 22 -23.49 14.54 -3.43
N ALA A 23 -24.40 15.50 -3.23
CA ALA A 23 -25.58 15.64 -4.08
C ALA A 23 -25.17 15.99 -5.54
N GLU A 24 -24.20 16.88 -5.67
CA GLU A 24 -23.68 17.25 -6.98
C GLU A 24 -22.92 16.09 -7.63
N ALA A 25 -22.14 15.31 -6.86
CA ALA A 25 -21.49 14.11 -7.37
C ALA A 25 -22.49 13.10 -7.95
N ARG A 26 -23.62 12.86 -7.28
CA ARG A 26 -24.69 11.99 -7.80
C ARG A 26 -25.27 12.51 -9.13
N LYS A 27 -25.52 13.80 -9.21
CA LYS A 27 -25.99 14.43 -10.45
C LYS A 27 -24.96 14.32 -11.58
N ALA A 28 -23.70 14.58 -11.25
CA ALA A 28 -22.60 14.46 -12.21
C ALA A 28 -22.45 13.02 -12.75
N ALA A 29 -22.70 12.00 -11.92
CA ALA A 29 -22.69 10.61 -12.38
C ALA A 29 -23.72 10.36 -13.50
N GLU A 30 -24.93 10.90 -13.35
CA GLU A 30 -25.97 10.81 -14.38
C GLU A 30 -25.58 11.57 -15.66
N GLU A 31 -25.01 12.77 -15.52
CA GLU A 31 -24.55 13.62 -16.62
C GLU A 31 -23.44 12.95 -17.45
N ILE A 32 -22.53 12.21 -16.83
CA ILE A 32 -21.46 11.49 -17.52
C ILE A 32 -21.88 10.11 -18.03
N GLY A 33 -23.13 9.70 -17.79
CA GLY A 33 -23.70 8.49 -18.34
C GLY A 33 -23.55 7.23 -17.45
N ILE A 34 -23.31 7.39 -16.16
CA ILE A 34 -23.31 6.25 -15.22
C ILE A 34 -24.76 5.91 -14.90
N THR A 35 -25.23 4.78 -15.42
CA THR A 35 -26.60 4.30 -15.17
C THR A 35 -26.72 3.59 -13.83
N SER A 36 -27.96 3.36 -13.40
CA SER A 36 -28.22 2.63 -12.14
C SER A 36 -27.67 1.21 -12.15
N GLU A 37 -27.67 0.56 -13.32
CA GLU A 37 -27.15 -0.80 -13.50
C GLU A 37 -25.63 -0.85 -13.45
N MET A 38 -24.95 0.25 -13.79
CA MET A 38 -23.48 0.36 -13.71
C MET A 38 -22.99 0.54 -12.28
N LYS A 39 -23.81 1.12 -11.40
CA LYS A 39 -23.39 1.41 -10.02
C LYS A 39 -23.03 0.13 -9.27
N GLY A 40 -21.81 0.07 -8.77
CA GLY A 40 -21.24 -1.11 -8.13
C GLY A 40 -20.69 -2.18 -9.07
N ASN A 41 -20.90 -2.04 -10.39
CA ASN A 41 -20.42 -2.97 -11.41
C ASN A 41 -19.30 -2.39 -12.28
N ILE A 42 -18.98 -1.14 -12.11
CA ILE A 42 -17.85 -0.47 -12.77
C ILE A 42 -16.96 0.16 -11.71
N GLY A 43 -15.73 0.36 -12.05
CA GLY A 43 -14.72 0.96 -11.19
C GLY A 43 -13.37 0.32 -11.45
N LEU A 44 -12.36 1.02 -11.00
CA LEU A 44 -11.00 0.53 -11.03
C LEU A 44 -10.68 -0.05 -9.66
N THR A 45 -9.82 -1.06 -9.61
CA THR A 45 -9.31 -1.51 -8.33
C THR A 45 -8.57 -0.34 -7.71
N GLY A 46 -9.14 0.20 -6.68
CA GLY A 46 -8.45 1.18 -5.87
C GLY A 46 -7.39 0.50 -5.01
N ALA A 47 -6.64 1.29 -4.30
CA ALA A 47 -5.72 0.79 -3.31
C ALA A 47 -6.41 0.52 -1.96
N VAL A 48 -7.72 0.32 -1.93
CA VAL A 48 -8.49 0.05 -0.71
C VAL A 48 -8.53 -1.44 -0.45
N SER A 49 -7.92 -1.89 0.65
CA SER A 49 -8.04 -3.28 1.08
C SER A 49 -9.48 -3.64 1.47
N GLY A 50 -9.90 -4.84 1.11
CA GLY A 50 -11.25 -5.32 1.35
C GLY A 50 -12.28 -4.88 0.31
N CYS A 51 -11.82 -4.27 -0.77
CA CYS A 51 -12.65 -3.87 -1.90
C CYS A 51 -11.95 -4.27 -3.20
N HIS A 52 -11.90 -5.58 -3.46
CA HIS A 52 -11.32 -6.07 -4.71
C HIS A 52 -12.15 -5.60 -5.92
N GLY A 53 -11.48 -5.42 -7.05
CA GLY A 53 -12.15 -5.16 -8.33
C GLY A 53 -12.89 -6.40 -8.85
N LEU A 54 -13.39 -6.31 -10.07
CA LEU A 54 -13.98 -7.46 -10.75
C LEU A 54 -12.94 -8.59 -10.85
N LEU A 55 -13.35 -9.79 -10.47
CA LEU A 55 -12.52 -10.98 -10.63
C LEU A 55 -12.59 -11.48 -12.07
N SER A 56 -11.48 -12.03 -12.57
CA SER A 56 -11.52 -12.73 -13.86
C SER A 56 -12.37 -13.99 -13.77
N ARG A 57 -12.86 -14.47 -14.90
CA ARG A 57 -13.61 -15.74 -14.95
C ARG A 57 -12.82 -16.91 -14.36
N GLU A 58 -11.51 -16.96 -14.58
CA GLU A 58 -10.65 -18.01 -14.05
C GLU A 58 -10.58 -17.98 -12.53
N VAL A 59 -10.48 -16.77 -11.96
CA VAL A 59 -10.45 -16.59 -10.50
C VAL A 59 -11.80 -16.92 -9.88
N ASP A 60 -12.89 -16.43 -10.45
CA ASP A 60 -14.26 -16.73 -9.98
C ASP A 60 -14.57 -18.23 -10.06
N GLN A 61 -14.19 -18.88 -11.16
CA GLN A 61 -14.36 -20.33 -11.31
C GLN A 61 -13.55 -21.11 -10.27
N ALA A 62 -12.33 -20.70 -9.99
CA ALA A 62 -11.49 -21.35 -8.98
C ALA A 62 -12.11 -21.27 -7.58
N ILE A 63 -12.67 -20.13 -7.21
CA ILE A 63 -13.40 -19.92 -5.96
C ILE A 63 -14.62 -20.84 -5.90
N THR A 64 -15.43 -20.83 -6.95
CA THR A 64 -16.65 -21.65 -7.06
C THR A 64 -16.34 -23.15 -6.97
N ASP A 65 -15.30 -23.59 -7.64
CA ASP A 65 -14.86 -24.99 -7.60
C ASP A 65 -14.35 -25.40 -6.23
N ALA A 66 -13.61 -24.54 -5.56
CA ALA A 66 -13.14 -24.77 -4.21
C ALA A 66 -14.30 -24.88 -3.21
N ALA A 67 -15.31 -24.03 -3.34
CA ALA A 67 -16.50 -24.04 -2.48
C ALA A 67 -17.29 -25.36 -2.59
N ARG A 68 -17.24 -26.02 -3.75
CA ARG A 68 -17.94 -27.28 -4.03
C ARG A 68 -17.14 -28.53 -3.68
N LYS A 69 -15.88 -28.40 -3.24
CA LYS A 69 -14.99 -29.52 -2.94
C LYS A 69 -14.73 -29.65 -1.44
N VAL A 70 -14.71 -30.88 -0.94
CA VAL A 70 -14.26 -31.16 0.43
C VAL A 70 -12.77 -31.49 0.38
N ILE A 71 -11.95 -30.45 0.38
CA ILE A 71 -10.48 -30.55 0.36
C ILE A 71 -9.88 -29.62 1.44
N PRO A 72 -8.76 -30.01 2.05
CA PRO A 72 -8.07 -29.15 3.01
C PRO A 72 -7.52 -27.89 2.35
N SER A 73 -7.49 -26.78 3.08
CA SER A 73 -6.85 -25.53 2.66
C SER A 73 -5.38 -25.73 2.27
N ALA A 74 -4.69 -26.66 2.95
CA ALA A 74 -3.30 -27.00 2.69
C ALA A 74 -2.99 -27.37 1.24
N VAL A 75 -3.96 -27.91 0.50
CA VAL A 75 -3.79 -28.24 -0.92
C VAL A 75 -3.53 -26.99 -1.77
N TYR A 76 -4.20 -25.89 -1.47
CA TYR A 76 -3.96 -24.64 -2.16
C TYR A 76 -2.72 -23.93 -1.63
N ASP A 77 -2.46 -24.03 -0.34
CA ASP A 77 -1.23 -23.52 0.27
C ASP A 77 0.02 -24.13 -0.38
N GLU A 78 0.04 -25.45 -0.58
CA GLU A 78 1.14 -26.14 -1.29
C GLU A 78 1.32 -25.59 -2.72
N LYS A 79 0.23 -25.45 -3.48
CA LYS A 79 0.28 -24.90 -4.84
C LYS A 79 0.80 -23.46 -4.90
N ILE A 80 0.45 -22.64 -3.91
CA ILE A 80 0.95 -21.26 -3.79
C ILE A 80 2.46 -21.28 -3.50
N ARG A 81 2.91 -22.16 -2.63
CA ARG A 81 4.34 -22.33 -2.33
C ARG A 81 5.11 -22.83 -3.54
N GLU A 82 4.58 -23.82 -4.26
CA GLU A 82 5.17 -24.34 -5.49
C GLU A 82 5.35 -23.25 -6.54
N ILE A 83 4.33 -22.45 -6.82
CA ILE A 83 4.42 -21.37 -7.83
C ILE A 83 5.44 -20.31 -7.45
N VAL A 84 5.60 -20.02 -6.14
CA VAL A 84 6.62 -19.09 -5.63
C VAL A 84 8.01 -19.68 -5.78
N LYS A 85 8.21 -20.95 -5.43
CA LYS A 85 9.49 -21.64 -5.60
C LYS A 85 9.89 -21.80 -7.06
N GLU A 86 8.96 -22.10 -7.94
CA GLU A 86 9.21 -22.13 -9.38
C GLU A 86 9.70 -20.80 -9.95
N TYR A 87 9.27 -19.66 -9.37
CA TYR A 87 9.64 -18.35 -9.85
C TYR A 87 10.90 -17.79 -9.16
N TYR A 88 10.97 -17.87 -7.84
CA TYR A 88 12.03 -17.26 -7.04
C TYR A 88 13.18 -18.22 -6.69
N GLY A 89 12.94 -19.54 -6.74
CA GLY A 89 13.89 -20.58 -6.35
C GLY A 89 13.51 -21.24 -5.03
N ASP A 90 14.17 -22.35 -4.71
CA ASP A 90 13.88 -23.18 -3.53
C ASP A 90 14.20 -22.49 -2.20
N ASP A 91 15.06 -21.44 -2.23
CA ASP A 91 15.41 -20.64 -1.07
C ASP A 91 14.26 -19.71 -0.59
N TYR A 92 13.17 -19.65 -1.34
CA TYR A 92 11.98 -18.84 -1.04
C TYR A 92 10.77 -19.70 -0.76
N ASP A 93 9.90 -19.19 0.10
CA ASP A 93 8.64 -19.82 0.45
C ASP A 93 7.55 -18.75 0.58
N ALA A 94 6.30 -19.19 0.73
CA ALA A 94 5.17 -18.29 0.80
C ALA A 94 4.14 -18.72 1.85
N ALA A 95 3.28 -17.76 2.22
CA ALA A 95 2.06 -18.01 2.96
C ALA A 95 0.98 -17.02 2.54
N LEU A 96 -0.24 -17.47 2.43
CA LEU A 96 -1.39 -16.60 2.24
C LEU A 96 -2.05 -16.30 3.58
N ILE A 97 -2.58 -15.09 3.70
CA ILE A 97 -3.16 -14.54 4.92
C ILE A 97 -4.37 -13.68 4.55
N ASN A 98 -5.26 -13.40 5.48
CA ASN A 98 -6.51 -12.71 5.16
C ASN A 98 -6.33 -11.25 4.68
N THR A 99 -5.27 -10.54 5.08
CA THR A 99 -4.95 -9.19 4.59
C THR A 99 -3.44 -8.93 4.64
N CYS A 100 -2.95 -7.99 3.84
CA CYS A 100 -1.57 -7.52 3.93
C CYS A 100 -1.23 -7.01 5.35
N GLU A 101 -2.14 -6.25 5.96
CA GLU A 101 -1.99 -5.74 7.33
C GLU A 101 -1.81 -6.87 8.36
N ALA A 102 -2.54 -7.99 8.21
CA ALA A 102 -2.34 -9.16 9.06
C ALA A 102 -0.97 -9.80 8.82
N GLY A 103 -0.52 -9.82 7.55
CA GLY A 103 0.81 -10.30 7.18
C GLY A 103 1.93 -9.50 7.84
N LEU A 104 1.84 -8.18 7.84
CA LEU A 104 2.79 -7.32 8.54
C LEU A 104 2.83 -7.62 10.04
N ASN A 105 1.66 -7.81 10.67
CA ASN A 105 1.62 -8.19 12.09
C ASN A 105 2.37 -9.48 12.35
N VAL A 106 2.09 -10.50 11.56
CA VAL A 106 2.72 -11.83 11.73
C VAL A 106 4.22 -11.72 11.51
N ALA A 107 4.66 -10.99 10.48
CA ALA A 107 6.08 -10.81 10.18
C ALA A 107 6.81 -10.12 11.35
N TYR A 108 6.28 -9.00 11.85
CA TYR A 108 6.90 -8.32 12.98
C TYR A 108 6.92 -9.17 14.24
N ASP A 109 5.83 -9.82 14.59
CA ASP A 109 5.75 -10.62 15.81
C ASP A 109 6.60 -11.89 15.76
N THR A 110 6.75 -12.50 14.58
CA THR A 110 7.51 -13.75 14.45
C THR A 110 8.99 -13.55 14.17
N LEU A 111 9.37 -12.47 13.50
CA LEU A 111 10.75 -12.21 13.10
C LEU A 111 11.45 -11.21 14.03
N CYS A 112 10.75 -10.14 14.43
CA CYS A 112 11.32 -9.10 15.28
C CYS A 112 11.08 -9.32 16.77
N MET A 113 10.11 -10.16 17.13
CA MET A 113 9.79 -10.52 18.53
C MET A 113 9.79 -12.02 18.72
N PRO A 114 10.94 -12.67 18.73
CA PRO A 114 10.99 -14.10 19.03
C PRO A 114 10.38 -14.38 20.41
N PRO A 115 9.75 -15.54 20.62
CA PRO A 115 9.04 -15.90 21.86
C PRO A 115 9.89 -15.85 23.11
N THR A 116 11.19 -15.85 22.96
CA THR A 116 12.17 -15.76 24.06
C THR A 116 12.53 -14.33 24.46
N LEU A 117 12.14 -13.34 23.67
CA LEU A 117 12.30 -11.94 24.04
C LEU A 117 11.45 -11.63 25.27
N GLY A 118 12.06 -11.04 26.27
CA GLY A 118 11.39 -10.73 27.52
C GLY A 118 11.73 -11.67 28.69
N ARG A 119 12.44 -12.76 28.46
CA ARG A 119 12.95 -13.61 29.52
C ARG A 119 14.36 -13.20 29.94
N GLY A 120 14.55 -11.96 30.32
CA GLY A 120 15.84 -11.45 30.79
C GLY A 120 16.49 -10.38 29.95
N ASP A 121 15.99 -10.13 28.73
CA ASP A 121 16.43 -9.01 27.91
C ASP A 121 15.22 -8.21 27.43
N PRO A 122 14.70 -7.29 28.23
CA PRO A 122 13.54 -6.47 27.87
C PRO A 122 13.83 -5.42 26.80
N TYR A 123 15.05 -5.37 26.27
CA TYR A 123 15.53 -4.23 25.52
C TYR A 123 15.59 -4.44 24.00
N ARG A 124 15.56 -5.69 23.55
CA ARG A 124 15.51 -5.98 22.11
C ARG A 124 14.07 -5.88 21.63
N GLY A 125 13.66 -4.71 21.26
CA GLY A 125 12.29 -4.46 20.84
C GLY A 125 12.17 -3.24 19.94
N ARG A 126 13.24 -2.82 19.26
CA ARG A 126 13.23 -1.64 18.39
C ARG A 126 13.58 -2.00 16.97
N TYR A 127 12.73 -1.64 16.05
CA TYR A 127 13.06 -1.68 14.62
C TYR A 127 13.23 -0.28 14.07
N VAL A 128 14.07 -0.16 13.06
CA VAL A 128 14.33 1.10 12.36
C VAL A 128 13.50 1.15 11.10
N ALA A 129 12.84 2.27 10.91
CA ALA A 129 12.10 2.55 9.69
C ALA A 129 12.37 3.97 9.22
N LEU A 130 12.37 4.16 7.92
CA LEU A 130 12.25 5.50 7.35
C LEU A 130 10.90 6.08 7.73
N TYR A 131 10.86 7.39 7.93
CA TYR A 131 9.60 8.06 8.14
C TYR A 131 8.84 8.12 6.82
N GLU A 132 8.06 7.09 6.60
CA GLU A 132 7.17 6.94 5.47
C GLU A 132 5.74 7.08 5.93
N ARG A 133 4.91 7.65 5.09
CA ARG A 133 3.49 7.92 5.39
C ARG A 133 2.74 6.67 5.78
N HIS A 134 3.09 5.55 5.17
CA HIS A 134 2.47 4.26 5.43
C HIS A 134 2.74 3.69 6.82
N LEU A 135 3.82 4.07 7.46
CA LEU A 135 4.09 3.64 8.84
C LEU A 135 3.03 4.14 9.82
N HIS A 136 2.28 5.16 9.45
CA HIS A 136 1.09 5.56 10.21
C HIS A 136 0.03 4.47 10.30
N HIS A 137 -0.08 3.60 9.31
CA HIS A 137 -1.00 2.46 9.35
C HIS A 137 -0.67 1.45 10.42
N GLN A 138 0.61 1.25 10.64
CA GLN A 138 1.08 0.33 11.69
C GLN A 138 1.04 0.98 13.07
N GLY A 139 0.98 2.29 13.10
CA GLY A 139 0.94 3.09 14.31
C GLY A 139 -0.46 3.28 14.86
N ALA A 140 -0.83 4.47 15.11
CA ALA A 140 -1.94 4.80 15.97
C ALA A 140 -3.08 5.51 15.26
N TYR A 141 -3.31 5.40 13.97
CA TYR A 141 -4.45 6.00 13.29
C TYR A 141 -5.04 7.21 14.02
N GLY A 142 -4.33 8.31 13.98
CA GLY A 142 -4.76 9.52 14.65
C GLY A 142 -4.77 9.47 16.19
N ARG A 143 -4.24 8.47 16.84
CA ARG A 143 -4.02 8.48 18.29
C ARG A 143 -2.79 9.34 18.60
N PRO A 144 -2.85 10.18 19.60
CA PRO A 144 -1.68 10.88 20.07
C PRO A 144 -0.65 9.86 20.57
N PHE A 145 0.59 10.02 20.16
CA PHE A 145 1.67 9.17 20.65
C PHE A 145 1.88 9.42 22.14
N PRO A 146 2.17 8.38 22.91
CA PRO A 146 2.59 8.57 24.29
C PRO A 146 3.79 9.50 24.37
N PRO A 147 3.87 10.38 25.37
CA PRO A 147 4.96 11.35 25.52
C PRO A 147 6.36 10.72 25.45
N ARG A 148 6.51 9.51 25.95
CA ARG A 148 7.78 8.76 25.92
C ARG A 148 8.32 8.55 24.49
N TYR A 149 7.47 8.46 23.47
CA TYR A 149 7.92 8.31 22.08
C TYR A 149 8.46 9.61 21.51
N LYS A 150 7.89 10.73 21.94
CA LYS A 150 8.45 12.04 21.63
C LYS A 150 9.86 12.20 22.18
N GLU A 151 10.05 11.82 23.44
CA GLU A 151 11.35 11.91 24.09
C GLU A 151 12.39 11.03 23.40
N VAL A 152 12.06 9.78 23.14
CA VAL A 152 12.96 8.83 22.47
C VAL A 152 13.43 9.33 21.11
N ASN A 153 12.53 9.85 20.31
CA ASN A 153 12.86 10.33 18.97
C ASN A 153 13.52 11.71 18.99
N SER A 154 13.13 12.59 19.92
CA SER A 154 13.72 13.94 20.08
C SER A 154 15.16 13.90 20.52
N GLU A 155 15.52 13.00 21.41
CA GLU A 155 16.90 12.81 21.86
C GLU A 155 17.90 12.53 20.73
N ARG A 156 17.41 12.01 19.62
CA ARG A 156 18.23 11.65 18.45
C ARG A 156 18.24 12.70 17.37
N GLY A 157 17.57 13.80 17.56
CA GLY A 157 17.43 14.84 16.55
C GLY A 157 16.73 14.38 15.29
N GLU A 158 15.92 13.33 15.37
CA GLU A 158 15.13 12.82 14.26
C GLU A 158 13.89 13.67 14.10
N ALA A 159 13.61 14.04 12.88
CA ALA A 159 12.54 14.97 12.62
C ALA A 159 11.15 14.42 12.94
N ALA A 160 11.00 13.12 12.88
CA ALA A 160 9.81 12.43 13.31
C ALA A 160 9.75 12.18 14.83
N GLY A 161 10.66 12.76 15.58
CA GLY A 161 10.71 12.60 17.03
C GLY A 161 9.41 12.93 17.73
N GLU A 162 8.61 13.78 17.14
CA GLU A 162 7.27 14.07 17.63
C GLU A 162 6.22 13.03 17.25
N TYR A 163 6.54 12.14 16.32
CA TYR A 163 5.63 11.24 15.63
C TYR A 163 6.14 9.81 15.55
N GLY A 164 6.83 9.35 16.55
CA GLY A 164 7.22 7.95 16.62
C GLY A 164 6.01 7.06 16.29
N VAL A 165 6.21 6.09 15.44
CA VAL A 165 5.18 5.09 15.12
C VAL A 165 5.43 3.90 16.01
N GLN A 166 4.46 3.58 16.84
CA GLN A 166 4.45 2.30 17.53
C GLN A 166 3.88 1.27 16.57
N GLY A 167 4.58 0.19 16.38
CA GLY A 167 4.02 -0.99 15.73
C GLY A 167 2.73 -1.37 16.43
N LYS A 168 1.62 -1.27 15.73
CA LYS A 168 0.26 -1.28 16.30
C LYS A 168 -0.05 -2.54 17.09
N ARG A 169 0.73 -3.59 16.86
CA ARG A 169 0.39 -4.93 17.31
C ARG A 169 1.57 -5.78 17.66
N ALA A 170 2.77 -5.30 17.40
CA ALA A 170 3.94 -5.91 17.95
C ALA A 170 4.01 -5.50 19.40
N PHE A 171 3.63 -6.39 20.27
CA PHE A 171 3.73 -6.20 21.70
C PHE A 171 5.17 -5.85 22.05
N ASN A 172 5.41 -4.65 22.57
CA ASN A 172 6.72 -4.14 22.97
C ASN A 172 7.70 -3.78 21.83
N LEU A 173 7.27 -3.66 20.59
CA LEU A 173 8.10 -3.06 19.54
C LEU A 173 7.95 -1.55 19.54
N ASP A 174 9.06 -0.87 19.67
CA ASP A 174 9.18 0.57 19.44
C ASP A 174 9.80 0.81 18.06
N THR A 175 9.25 1.76 17.30
CA THR A 175 9.85 2.16 16.03
C THR A 175 10.81 3.32 16.24
N ILE A 176 12.02 3.17 15.77
CA ILE A 176 12.94 4.27 15.59
C ILE A 176 12.73 4.84 14.20
N VAL A 177 12.14 6.01 14.14
CA VAL A 177 11.84 6.67 12.87
C VAL A 177 13.00 7.59 12.49
N VAL A 178 13.56 7.37 11.31
CA VAL A 178 14.68 8.15 10.81
C VAL A 178 14.22 9.05 9.67
N LYS A 179 14.40 10.35 9.84
CA LYS A 179 14.12 11.30 8.76
C LYS A 179 15.13 11.12 7.62
N PRO A 180 14.69 10.86 6.38
CA PRO A 180 15.58 10.82 5.23
C PRO A 180 16.27 12.17 4.98
N VAL A 181 17.52 12.14 4.55
CA VAL A 181 18.27 13.33 4.16
C VAL A 181 17.67 13.91 2.87
N GLY A 182 17.52 15.22 2.80
CA GLY A 182 16.86 15.87 1.67
C GLY A 182 15.33 15.92 1.76
N ALA A 183 14.71 15.08 2.60
CA ALA A 183 13.27 15.17 2.81
C ALA A 183 12.86 16.51 3.45
N THR A 184 11.82 17.12 2.90
CA THR A 184 11.17 18.31 3.47
C THR A 184 9.94 17.92 4.24
N TYR A 185 9.38 18.82 5.02
CA TYR A 185 8.14 18.58 5.75
C TYR A 185 6.98 19.34 5.18
N GLU A 186 5.85 18.68 5.18
CA GLU A 186 4.55 19.31 5.04
C GLU A 186 3.71 19.11 6.30
N CYS A 187 2.81 20.05 6.55
CA CYS A 187 1.78 19.90 7.56
C CYS A 187 0.47 19.53 6.87
N HIS A 188 -0.05 18.37 7.17
CA HIS A 188 -1.33 17.91 6.67
C HIS A 188 -2.38 17.84 7.76
N GLY A 189 -3.63 18.01 7.33
CA GLY A 189 -4.81 17.69 8.11
C GLY A 189 -5.04 18.51 9.36
N LEU A 190 -5.93 17.99 10.18
CA LEU A 190 -6.46 18.66 11.36
C LEU A 190 -5.47 18.76 12.52
N LYS A 191 -4.46 17.93 12.54
CA LYS A 191 -3.58 17.77 13.69
C LYS A 191 -2.18 18.34 13.50
N TYR A 192 -1.92 18.99 12.37
CA TYR A 192 -0.59 19.54 12.07
C TYR A 192 0.53 18.50 12.17
N ASN A 193 0.25 17.26 11.76
CA ASN A 193 1.29 16.26 11.71
C ASN A 193 2.23 16.58 10.55
N PRO A 194 3.51 16.87 10.78
CA PRO A 194 4.46 17.01 9.70
C PRO A 194 4.65 15.65 9.06
N ILE A 195 4.45 15.60 7.75
CA ILE A 195 4.72 14.44 6.93
C ILE A 195 5.90 14.77 6.04
N PRO A 196 6.96 13.97 6.02
CA PRO A 196 8.10 14.24 5.16
C PRO A 196 7.69 14.09 3.71
N ASN A 197 8.07 15.07 2.93
CA ASN A 197 8.10 14.94 1.49
C ASN A 197 9.40 14.22 1.10
N MET A 198 9.27 13.10 0.47
CA MET A 198 10.38 12.22 0.14
C MET A 198 10.81 12.29 -1.32
N LEU A 199 10.32 13.28 -2.10
CA LEU A 199 10.62 13.39 -3.54
C LEU A 199 12.11 13.55 -3.87
N HIS A 200 12.87 14.16 -2.99
CA HIS A 200 14.27 14.53 -3.22
C HIS A 200 15.20 13.94 -2.15
N VAL A 201 14.98 12.70 -1.78
CA VAL A 201 15.80 12.01 -0.78
C VAL A 201 17.19 11.75 -1.35
N ASP A 202 18.22 12.16 -0.61
CA ASP A 202 19.59 11.72 -0.80
C ASP A 202 19.74 10.32 -0.21
N ALA A 203 19.89 9.32 -1.07
CA ALA A 203 19.99 7.93 -0.66
C ALA A 203 21.27 7.68 0.16
N ALA A 204 22.42 8.22 -0.28
CA ALA A 204 23.70 8.01 0.40
C ALA A 204 23.72 8.63 1.81
N GLY A 205 23.33 9.90 1.92
CA GLY A 205 23.25 10.58 3.22
C GLY A 205 22.21 9.95 4.15
N THR A 206 21.12 9.41 3.59
CA THR A 206 20.11 8.70 4.38
C THR A 206 20.64 7.38 4.91
N LEU A 207 21.39 6.62 4.11
CA LEU A 207 22.03 5.36 4.54
C LEU A 207 23.07 5.60 5.64
N GLU A 208 23.86 6.66 5.52
CA GLU A 208 24.81 7.05 6.57
C GLU A 208 24.09 7.32 7.90
N ARG A 209 23.03 8.10 7.85
CA ARG A 209 22.19 8.37 9.03
C ARG A 209 21.54 7.12 9.60
N LEU A 210 21.02 6.24 8.77
CA LEU A 210 20.48 4.94 9.20
C LEU A 210 21.54 4.10 9.88
N ALA A 211 22.75 4.02 9.31
CA ALA A 211 23.88 3.28 9.91
C ALA A 211 24.27 3.85 11.26
N GLU A 212 24.32 5.17 11.41
CA GLU A 212 24.62 5.84 12.68
C GLU A 212 23.57 5.52 13.75
N VAL A 213 22.28 5.68 13.41
CA VAL A 213 21.17 5.39 14.32
C VAL A 213 21.15 3.92 14.73
N SER A 214 21.32 3.01 13.76
CA SER A 214 21.36 1.57 14.05
C SER A 214 22.54 1.17 14.93
N THR A 215 23.68 1.81 14.74
CA THR A 215 24.87 1.57 15.61
C THR A 215 24.60 2.02 17.03
N ARG A 216 23.95 3.17 17.24
CA ARG A 216 23.58 3.67 18.57
C ARG A 216 22.58 2.77 19.29
N HIS A 217 21.82 1.98 18.56
CA HIS A 217 20.77 1.10 19.09
C HIS A 217 21.03 -0.37 18.81
N SER A 218 22.26 -0.75 18.53
CA SER A 218 22.62 -2.12 18.16
C SER A 218 22.23 -3.16 19.20
N ASP A 219 22.20 -2.77 20.46
CA ASP A 219 21.78 -3.62 21.59
C ASP A 219 20.26 -3.87 21.64
N THR A 220 19.47 -3.00 21.02
CA THR A 220 18.00 -3.06 21.06
C THR A 220 17.37 -3.25 19.67
N LEU A 221 18.15 -3.16 18.62
CA LEU A 221 17.71 -3.28 17.23
C LEU A 221 17.27 -4.70 16.92
N VAL A 222 16.08 -4.86 16.32
CA VAL A 222 15.51 -6.16 15.96
C VAL A 222 15.06 -6.25 14.50
N GLY A 223 15.19 -5.19 13.71
CA GLY A 223 14.82 -5.24 12.31
C GLY A 223 14.74 -3.89 11.62
N PHE A 224 14.58 -3.97 10.32
CA PHE A 224 14.29 -2.83 9.44
C PHE A 224 12.97 -3.03 8.72
N ALA A 225 12.31 -1.92 8.37
CA ALA A 225 11.09 -1.95 7.58
C ALA A 225 11.04 -0.79 6.57
N THR A 226 10.56 -1.10 5.36
CA THR A 226 10.29 -0.09 4.32
C THR A 226 9.07 -0.45 3.49
N LEU A 227 8.68 0.47 2.59
CA LEU A 227 7.78 0.19 1.47
C LEU A 227 8.59 -0.24 0.24
N ALA A 228 7.96 -0.96 -0.68
CA ALA A 228 8.57 -1.35 -1.97
C ALA A 228 8.08 -0.49 -3.14
N TYR A 229 7.54 0.68 -2.88
CA TYR A 229 6.96 1.50 -3.93
C TYR A 229 8.03 2.17 -4.79
N ASP A 230 7.81 2.19 -6.08
CA ASP A 230 8.65 2.87 -7.06
C ASP A 230 8.19 4.31 -7.33
N THR A 231 7.18 4.76 -6.60
CA THR A 231 6.65 6.12 -6.64
C THR A 231 7.70 7.14 -6.24
N PRO A 232 7.93 8.18 -7.02
CA PRO A 232 8.91 9.22 -6.70
C PRO A 232 8.71 9.85 -5.31
N GLY A 233 7.47 9.98 -4.86
CA GLY A 233 7.13 10.56 -3.56
C GLY A 233 7.59 9.75 -2.34
N TYR A 234 8.10 8.54 -2.53
CA TYR A 234 8.55 7.67 -1.43
C TYR A 234 10.07 7.60 -1.27
N GLY A 235 10.82 8.42 -1.99
CA GLY A 235 12.26 8.53 -1.81
C GLY A 235 13.09 7.42 -2.46
N TYR A 236 12.49 6.60 -3.29
CA TYR A 236 13.17 5.48 -3.99
C TYR A 236 13.54 5.82 -5.43
N GLY A 237 13.68 7.11 -5.75
CA GLY A 237 14.00 7.58 -7.11
C GLY A 237 15.39 7.22 -7.59
N GLU A 238 16.39 7.18 -6.70
CA GLU A 238 17.75 6.80 -7.05
C GLU A 238 17.87 5.28 -7.17
N LYS A 239 18.33 4.81 -8.34
CA LYS A 239 18.41 3.38 -8.65
C LYS A 239 19.83 2.94 -8.98
N ALA A 240 20.16 1.72 -8.61
CA ALA A 240 21.36 1.02 -9.04
C ALA A 240 21.26 0.65 -10.55
N ALA A 241 22.35 0.16 -11.12
CA ALA A 241 22.40 -0.22 -12.54
C ALA A 241 21.40 -1.36 -12.90
N ASP A 242 21.02 -2.17 -11.92
CA ASP A 242 20.03 -3.24 -12.07
C ASP A 242 18.56 -2.76 -11.87
N GLY A 243 18.36 -1.44 -11.68
CA GLY A 243 17.05 -0.84 -11.46
C GLY A 243 16.57 -0.91 -10.02
N THR A 244 17.29 -1.54 -9.11
CA THR A 244 16.92 -1.63 -7.69
C THR A 244 17.11 -0.26 -7.01
N PRO A 245 16.16 0.21 -6.19
CA PRO A 245 16.33 1.45 -5.43
C PRO A 245 17.56 1.37 -4.52
N LEU A 246 18.46 2.36 -4.64
CA LEU A 246 19.71 2.40 -3.87
C LEU A 246 19.46 2.40 -2.37
N LEU A 247 18.47 3.13 -1.93
CA LEU A 247 18.13 3.23 -0.52
C LEU A 247 17.71 1.87 0.07
N GLN A 248 16.82 1.15 -0.60
CA GLN A 248 16.35 -0.17 -0.15
C GLN A 248 17.48 -1.20 -0.18
N LYS A 249 18.29 -1.19 -1.23
CA LYS A 249 19.48 -2.06 -1.33
C LYS A 249 20.49 -1.81 -0.20
N GLY A 250 20.69 -0.55 0.16
CA GLY A 250 21.55 -0.17 1.28
C GLY A 250 20.96 -0.57 2.64
N ILE A 251 19.63 -0.51 2.80
CA ILE A 251 18.96 -0.99 4.02
C ILE A 251 19.11 -2.50 4.16
N SER A 252 19.00 -3.26 3.07
CA SER A 252 19.29 -4.70 3.09
C SER A 252 20.71 -4.98 3.61
N ALA A 253 21.71 -4.26 3.09
CA ALA A 253 23.10 -4.42 3.56
C ALA A 253 23.28 -4.02 5.05
N LEU A 254 22.50 -3.07 5.55
CA LEU A 254 22.48 -2.75 6.99
C LEU A 254 21.84 -3.87 7.79
N ALA A 255 20.75 -4.46 7.31
CA ALA A 255 20.09 -5.58 7.96
C ALA A 255 21.05 -6.78 8.10
N ASP A 256 21.75 -7.12 7.05
CA ASP A 256 22.78 -8.16 7.07
C ASP A 256 23.92 -7.82 8.05
N ARG A 257 24.37 -6.57 8.06
CA ARG A 257 25.45 -6.11 8.98
C ARG A 257 25.07 -6.25 10.45
N PHE A 258 23.80 -6.02 10.78
CA PHE A 258 23.29 -6.09 12.17
C PHE A 258 22.67 -7.43 12.51
N ASP A 259 22.64 -8.37 11.57
CA ASP A 259 22.04 -9.70 11.71
C ASP A 259 20.57 -9.59 12.20
N VAL A 260 19.77 -8.79 11.50
CA VAL A 260 18.37 -8.55 11.82
C VAL A 260 17.50 -8.62 10.54
N PRO A 261 16.23 -9.01 10.64
CA PRO A 261 15.36 -9.11 9.49
C PRO A 261 15.06 -7.74 8.85
N TYR A 262 14.88 -7.78 7.53
CA TYR A 262 14.37 -6.67 6.74
C TYR A 262 13.00 -7.02 6.16
N ILE A 263 11.96 -6.31 6.58
CA ILE A 263 10.57 -6.54 6.19
C ILE A 263 10.13 -5.42 5.23
N VAL A 264 9.53 -5.80 4.11
CA VAL A 264 9.05 -4.86 3.10
C VAL A 264 7.54 -4.97 2.94
N ASP A 265 6.86 -3.85 3.19
CA ASP A 265 5.45 -3.68 2.83
C ASP A 265 5.35 -3.35 1.34
N ASN A 266 4.85 -4.28 0.57
CA ASN A 266 4.56 -4.13 -0.86
C ASN A 266 3.06 -4.30 -1.15
N ALA A 267 2.23 -3.71 -0.31
CA ALA A 267 0.78 -3.84 -0.41
C ALA A 267 0.20 -3.46 -1.78
N TRP A 268 0.91 -2.66 -2.56
CA TRP A 268 0.49 -2.24 -3.90
C TRP A 268 1.21 -2.97 -5.03
N GLY A 269 2.25 -3.70 -4.68
CA GLY A 269 3.00 -4.48 -5.65
C GLY A 269 2.19 -5.64 -6.23
N VAL A 270 2.57 -6.01 -7.44
CA VAL A 270 2.02 -7.19 -8.11
C VAL A 270 3.09 -8.29 -8.09
N PRO A 271 2.81 -9.43 -7.48
CA PRO A 271 3.77 -10.54 -7.45
C PRO A 271 4.25 -10.91 -8.84
N PHE A 272 5.53 -11.25 -8.97
CA PHE A 272 6.23 -11.64 -10.21
C PHE A 272 6.47 -10.50 -11.22
N LEU A 273 5.77 -9.37 -11.11
CA LEU A 273 5.84 -8.25 -12.08
C LEU A 273 6.46 -6.98 -11.49
N GLY A 274 6.30 -6.78 -10.19
CA GLY A 274 6.76 -5.60 -9.48
C GLY A 274 8.18 -5.75 -8.93
N ALA A 275 8.42 -5.15 -7.76
CA ALA A 275 9.68 -5.25 -7.05
C ALA A 275 10.03 -6.70 -6.75
N ASP A 276 11.27 -7.09 -7.06
CA ASP A 276 11.76 -8.44 -6.85
C ASP A 276 12.44 -8.55 -5.47
N ILE A 277 11.96 -9.45 -4.65
CA ILE A 277 12.50 -9.71 -3.30
C ILE A 277 14.01 -10.04 -3.34
N ARG A 278 14.47 -10.74 -4.38
CA ARG A 278 15.89 -11.08 -4.56
C ARG A 278 16.76 -9.85 -4.79
N SER A 279 16.26 -8.92 -5.60
CA SER A 279 16.96 -7.65 -5.89
C SER A 279 16.97 -6.72 -4.69
N LEU A 280 15.87 -6.64 -3.96
CA LEU A 280 15.77 -5.85 -2.73
C LEU A 280 16.56 -6.46 -1.57
N GLY A 281 16.75 -7.78 -1.56
CA GLY A 281 17.47 -8.52 -0.51
C GLY A 281 16.72 -8.58 0.83
N CYS A 282 15.43 -8.28 0.85
CA CYS A 282 14.64 -8.36 2.08
C CYS A 282 14.31 -9.81 2.47
N ASP A 283 13.99 -10.01 3.73
CA ASP A 283 13.69 -11.33 4.27
C ASP A 283 12.25 -11.75 4.03
N VAL A 284 11.34 -10.78 4.09
CA VAL A 284 9.91 -10.98 3.79
C VAL A 284 9.35 -9.75 3.07
N MET A 285 8.62 -9.99 2.00
CA MET A 285 7.83 -9.00 1.27
C MET A 285 6.36 -9.37 1.31
N ILE A 286 5.49 -8.40 1.56
CA ILE A 286 4.07 -8.64 1.81
C ILE A 286 3.21 -7.85 0.83
N TYR A 287 2.28 -8.52 0.19
CA TYR A 287 1.41 -8.00 -0.86
C TYR A 287 -0.06 -7.99 -0.43
N SER A 288 -0.84 -7.03 -0.92
CA SER A 288 -2.31 -7.06 -0.87
C SER A 288 -2.82 -7.58 -2.21
N MET A 289 -3.35 -8.79 -2.21
CA MET A 289 -3.71 -9.49 -3.45
C MET A 289 -5.01 -8.98 -4.08
N ASP A 290 -5.81 -8.24 -3.33
CA ASP A 290 -7.10 -7.67 -3.74
C ASP A 290 -6.99 -6.31 -4.47
N LYS A 291 -5.79 -5.90 -4.82
CA LYS A 291 -5.52 -4.70 -5.63
C LYS A 291 -5.27 -5.10 -7.09
N ALA A 292 -4.25 -4.59 -7.73
CA ALA A 292 -3.94 -4.90 -9.13
C ALA A 292 -3.67 -6.39 -9.41
N SER A 293 -3.35 -7.18 -8.39
CA SER A 293 -3.17 -8.63 -8.54
C SER A 293 -4.47 -9.40 -8.89
N GLY A 294 -5.64 -8.79 -8.68
CA GLY A 294 -6.93 -9.35 -9.13
C GLY A 294 -7.37 -10.61 -8.40
N ALA A 295 -6.94 -10.80 -7.17
CA ALA A 295 -7.40 -11.87 -6.30
C ALA A 295 -8.54 -11.40 -5.38
N PRO A 296 -9.25 -12.31 -4.72
CA PRO A 296 -10.13 -11.94 -3.61
C PRO A 296 -9.32 -11.32 -2.46
N THR A 297 -10.02 -10.71 -1.50
CA THR A 297 -9.35 -10.06 -0.36
C THR A 297 -8.49 -11.06 0.41
N CYS A 298 -7.20 -10.91 0.26
CA CYS A 298 -6.17 -11.65 0.99
C CYS A 298 -4.81 -10.95 0.87
N GLY A 299 -3.86 -11.35 1.71
CA GLY A 299 -2.47 -10.94 1.66
C GLY A 299 -1.58 -12.12 1.28
N LEU A 300 -0.52 -11.86 0.56
CA LEU A 300 0.52 -12.83 0.23
C LEU A 300 1.83 -12.40 0.88
N MET A 301 2.44 -13.31 1.60
CA MET A 301 3.79 -13.17 2.14
C MET A 301 4.73 -14.04 1.32
N ILE A 302 5.79 -13.45 0.78
CA ILE A 302 6.90 -14.15 0.13
C ILE A 302 8.17 -13.81 0.90
N GLY A 303 8.95 -14.80 1.25
CA GLY A 303 10.17 -14.58 2.01
C GLY A 303 11.19 -15.69 1.84
N LYS A 304 12.39 -15.43 2.37
CA LYS A 304 13.42 -16.46 2.49
C LYS A 304 12.89 -17.65 3.29
N GLU A 305 13.24 -18.86 2.91
CA GLU A 305 12.68 -20.11 3.49
C GLU A 305 12.77 -20.09 5.03
N GLU A 306 13.90 -19.72 5.57
CA GLU A 306 14.14 -19.67 7.02
C GLU A 306 13.22 -18.66 7.75
N SER A 307 12.96 -17.48 7.16
CA SER A 307 12.03 -16.50 7.71
C SER A 307 10.59 -17.00 7.64
N MET A 308 10.25 -17.62 6.52
CA MET A 308 8.90 -18.16 6.32
C MET A 308 8.59 -19.37 7.22
N VAL A 309 9.60 -20.13 7.67
CA VAL A 309 9.40 -21.15 8.69
C VAL A 309 8.83 -20.55 9.97
N ALA A 310 9.34 -19.41 10.44
CA ALA A 310 8.82 -18.75 11.64
C ALA A 310 7.39 -18.23 11.41
N VAL A 311 7.15 -17.56 10.29
CA VAL A 311 5.83 -17.04 9.87
C VAL A 311 4.81 -18.17 9.81
N ARG A 312 5.09 -19.23 9.08
CA ARG A 312 4.19 -20.36 8.88
C ARG A 312 3.85 -21.09 10.18
N ARG A 313 4.80 -21.20 11.09
CA ARG A 313 4.54 -21.73 12.44
C ARG A 313 3.61 -20.84 13.25
N GLY A 314 3.71 -19.52 13.09
CA GLY A 314 2.81 -18.57 13.74
C GLY A 314 1.37 -18.66 13.21
N LEU A 315 1.20 -18.89 11.92
CA LEU A 315 -0.11 -18.98 11.26
C LEU A 315 -0.88 -20.26 11.62
N GLY A 316 -0.21 -21.38 11.80
CA GLY A 316 -0.82 -22.62 12.27
C GLY A 316 -1.51 -23.44 11.21
N ILE A 317 -2.53 -22.99 10.53
CA ILE A 317 -3.32 -23.79 9.59
C ILE A 317 -2.53 -24.13 8.32
N HIS A 318 -1.85 -23.19 7.75
CA HIS A 318 -0.93 -23.41 6.62
C HIS A 318 0.52 -23.29 7.02
N GLY A 319 0.77 -23.19 8.31
CA GLY A 319 2.06 -22.84 8.84
C GLY A 319 3.00 -24.02 9.06
N ALA A 320 2.60 -25.22 8.71
CA ALA A 320 3.46 -26.37 8.89
C ALA A 320 4.73 -26.26 8.05
N ARG A 321 5.87 -26.49 8.68
CA ARG A 321 7.18 -26.36 8.04
C ARG A 321 7.32 -27.15 6.73
N TYR A 322 6.64 -28.27 6.64
CA TYR A 322 6.72 -29.19 5.50
C TYR A 322 5.42 -29.30 4.69
N GLY A 323 4.52 -28.31 4.81
CA GLY A 323 3.28 -28.32 4.04
C GLY A 323 2.23 -29.34 4.47
N THR A 324 2.48 -30.12 5.51
CA THR A 324 1.53 -31.06 6.06
C THR A 324 0.54 -30.36 6.96
N LEU A 325 -0.60 -31.00 7.22
CA LEU A 325 -1.63 -30.50 8.11
C LEU A 325 -1.05 -29.93 9.39
N SER A 326 -1.32 -28.67 9.61
CA SER A 326 -0.87 -27.94 10.77
C SER A 326 -1.64 -28.32 12.04
N SER A 327 -1.28 -27.68 13.12
CA SER A 327 -1.83 -27.91 14.46
C SER A 327 -3.30 -27.54 14.66
N HIS A 328 -4.07 -27.29 13.59
CA HIS A 328 -5.50 -27.07 13.60
C HIS A 328 -6.01 -26.10 14.69
N GLY A 329 -5.77 -24.84 14.47
CA GLY A 329 -6.31 -23.80 15.33
C GLY A 329 -5.59 -23.61 16.68
N LYS A 330 -4.38 -24.14 16.82
CA LYS A 330 -3.56 -23.98 18.04
C LYS A 330 -2.43 -22.98 17.92
N ALA A 331 -2.32 -22.29 16.79
CA ALA A 331 -1.31 -21.25 16.59
C ALA A 331 -1.83 -19.86 16.96
N ALA A 332 -0.91 -18.94 17.22
CA ALA A 332 -1.23 -17.60 17.66
C ALA A 332 -2.07 -16.81 16.65
N TYR A 333 -1.88 -17.08 15.35
CA TYR A 333 -2.49 -16.31 14.25
C TYR A 333 -3.44 -17.12 13.39
N VAL A 334 -3.98 -18.20 13.91
CA VAL A 334 -4.95 -19.05 13.19
C VAL A 334 -6.19 -18.28 12.69
N GLY A 335 -6.59 -17.23 13.40
CA GLY A 335 -7.70 -16.36 12.99
C GLY A 335 -7.40 -15.50 11.76
N PHE A 336 -6.19 -15.56 11.22
CA PHE A 336 -5.79 -14.82 10.03
C PHE A 336 -5.84 -15.68 8.75
N ASP A 337 -6.39 -16.87 8.83
CA ASP A 337 -6.62 -17.75 7.69
C ASP A 337 -7.67 -17.13 6.75
N PRO A 338 -7.37 -16.96 5.45
CA PRO A 338 -8.31 -16.38 4.49
C PRO A 338 -9.39 -17.38 4.06
N GLY A 339 -9.24 -18.66 4.40
CA GLY A 339 -10.13 -19.72 3.97
C GLY A 339 -9.80 -20.29 2.58
N LYS A 340 -10.34 -21.48 2.34
CA LYS A 340 -10.07 -22.31 1.16
C LYS A 340 -10.40 -21.61 -0.16
N GLU A 341 -11.50 -20.90 -0.20
CA GLU A 341 -12.00 -20.19 -1.39
C GLU A 341 -11.09 -19.05 -1.80
N ALA A 342 -10.62 -18.26 -0.82
CA ALA A 342 -9.68 -17.17 -1.09
C ALA A 342 -8.31 -17.70 -1.52
N LEU A 343 -7.84 -18.79 -0.91
CA LEU A 343 -6.61 -19.48 -1.34
C LEU A 343 -6.69 -19.95 -2.80
N ALA A 344 -7.81 -20.53 -3.20
CA ALA A 344 -8.04 -20.99 -4.57
C ALA A 344 -8.05 -19.83 -5.56
N GLY A 345 -8.75 -18.74 -5.22
CA GLY A 345 -8.81 -17.55 -6.05
C GLY A 345 -7.45 -16.85 -6.18
N ALA A 346 -6.71 -16.74 -5.08
CA ALA A 346 -5.36 -16.16 -5.09
C ALA A 346 -4.38 -17.02 -5.93
N TYR A 347 -4.43 -18.34 -5.80
CA TYR A 347 -3.63 -19.23 -6.63
C TYR A 347 -3.93 -19.05 -8.12
N ALA A 348 -5.21 -18.95 -8.50
CA ALA A 348 -5.60 -18.70 -9.89
C ALA A 348 -5.08 -17.34 -10.39
N ALA A 349 -5.19 -16.29 -9.58
CA ALA A 349 -4.63 -14.97 -9.92
C ALA A 349 -3.10 -15.01 -10.08
N MET A 350 -2.39 -15.67 -9.17
CA MET A 350 -0.94 -15.83 -9.25
C MET A 350 -0.51 -16.60 -10.52
N ARG A 351 -1.26 -17.61 -10.91
CA ARG A 351 -1.01 -18.32 -12.18
C ARG A 351 -1.14 -17.37 -13.38
N ILE A 352 -2.20 -16.57 -13.43
CA ILE A 352 -2.39 -15.59 -14.51
C ILE A 352 -1.19 -14.62 -14.58
N LEU A 353 -0.81 -14.07 -13.44
CA LEU A 353 0.29 -13.10 -13.38
C LEU A 353 1.65 -13.71 -13.80
N LYS A 354 1.91 -14.97 -13.43
CA LYS A 354 3.15 -15.66 -13.78
C LYS A 354 3.17 -16.13 -15.24
N GLU A 355 2.07 -16.74 -15.70
CA GLU A 355 2.00 -17.40 -17.01
C GLU A 355 1.72 -16.41 -18.16
N ARG A 356 1.03 -15.29 -17.85
CA ARG A 356 0.58 -14.29 -18.82
C ARG A 356 0.86 -12.83 -18.37
N PRO A 357 2.12 -12.50 -17.99
CA PRO A 357 2.46 -11.18 -17.45
C PRO A 357 2.12 -10.02 -18.39
N GLN A 358 2.16 -10.27 -19.71
CA GLN A 358 1.84 -9.28 -20.73
C GLN A 358 0.41 -8.72 -20.60
N ILE A 359 -0.54 -9.50 -20.09
CA ILE A 359 -1.93 -9.05 -19.89
C ILE A 359 -1.97 -7.84 -18.96
N THR A 360 -1.28 -7.94 -17.82
CA THR A 360 -1.23 -6.84 -16.86
C THR A 360 -0.45 -5.64 -17.39
N GLN A 361 0.62 -5.88 -18.13
CA GLN A 361 1.41 -4.80 -18.75
C GLN A 361 0.60 -4.05 -19.81
N THR A 362 -0.08 -4.76 -20.72
CA THR A 362 -0.96 -4.18 -21.73
C THR A 362 -2.08 -3.37 -21.09
N ALA A 363 -2.70 -3.91 -20.05
CA ALA A 363 -3.76 -3.22 -19.32
C ALA A 363 -3.26 -1.94 -18.63
N THR A 364 -2.03 -1.93 -18.13
CA THR A 364 -1.41 -0.73 -17.55
C THR A 364 -1.11 0.33 -18.61
N ASP A 365 -0.70 -0.07 -19.80
CA ASP A 365 -0.50 0.85 -20.93
C ASP A 365 -1.83 1.47 -21.38
N ASP A 366 -2.89 0.67 -21.50
CA ASP A 366 -4.23 1.16 -21.81
C ASP A 366 -4.74 2.12 -20.73
N LEU A 367 -4.56 1.77 -19.45
CA LEU A 367 -4.95 2.60 -18.33
C LEU A 367 -4.25 3.97 -18.37
N TYR A 368 -2.95 3.96 -18.64
CA TYR A 368 -2.19 5.21 -18.77
C TYR A 368 -2.69 6.07 -19.92
N ARG A 369 -2.89 5.49 -21.10
CA ARG A 369 -3.42 6.19 -22.27
C ARG A 369 -4.78 6.82 -21.94
N ILE A 370 -5.71 6.04 -21.41
CA ILE A 370 -7.06 6.51 -21.09
C ILE A 370 -7.01 7.57 -19.98
N THR A 371 -6.16 7.40 -18.99
CA THR A 371 -5.98 8.40 -17.92
C THR A 371 -5.53 9.75 -18.50
N MET A 372 -4.55 9.73 -19.40
CA MET A 372 -4.07 10.96 -20.05
C MET A 372 -5.15 11.63 -20.88
N GLU A 373 -5.91 10.86 -21.65
CA GLU A 373 -7.02 11.37 -22.47
C GLU A 373 -8.11 12.03 -21.61
N GLU A 374 -8.53 11.40 -20.53
CA GLU A 374 -9.54 11.96 -19.61
C GLU A 374 -9.00 13.13 -18.80
N PHE A 375 -7.72 13.11 -18.42
CA PHE A 375 -7.05 14.21 -17.73
C PHE A 375 -7.01 15.48 -18.59
N GLU A 376 -6.78 15.33 -19.91
CA GLU A 376 -6.77 16.46 -20.84
C GLU A 376 -8.13 17.16 -20.95
N LEU A 377 -9.23 16.50 -20.61
CA LEU A 377 -10.56 17.09 -20.57
C LEU A 377 -10.80 17.97 -19.33
N MET A 378 -9.94 17.90 -18.31
CA MET A 378 -10.08 18.75 -17.13
C MET A 378 -9.88 20.24 -17.46
N PRO A 379 -10.52 21.14 -16.70
CA PRO A 379 -10.25 22.58 -16.80
C PRO A 379 -8.75 22.90 -16.67
N ALA A 380 -8.24 23.76 -17.55
CA ALA A 380 -6.82 24.11 -17.60
C ALA A 380 -6.27 24.58 -16.23
N ALA A 381 -7.09 25.29 -15.45
CA ALA A 381 -6.73 25.76 -14.11
C ALA A 381 -6.43 24.60 -13.12
N LEU A 382 -6.97 23.41 -13.37
CA LEU A 382 -6.77 22.25 -12.51
C LEU A 382 -5.64 21.33 -12.98
N LYS A 383 -5.16 21.49 -14.21
CA LYS A 383 -4.12 20.62 -14.79
C LYS A 383 -2.70 21.01 -14.41
N HIS A 384 -2.49 22.20 -13.89
CA HIS A 384 -1.17 22.69 -13.55
C HIS A 384 -0.56 21.93 -12.36
N GLY A 385 0.71 21.55 -12.47
CA GLY A 385 1.47 20.94 -11.38
C GLY A 385 1.18 19.45 -11.12
N TRP A 386 0.57 18.76 -12.08
CA TRP A 386 0.39 17.32 -12.03
C TRP A 386 1.52 16.59 -12.77
N SER A 387 1.91 15.45 -12.23
CA SER A 387 2.76 14.46 -12.89
C SER A 387 2.00 13.14 -12.94
N ILE A 388 1.87 12.55 -14.12
CA ILE A 388 1.16 11.29 -14.33
C ILE A 388 2.16 10.27 -14.90
N TYR A 389 2.28 9.13 -14.28
CA TYR A 389 3.25 8.11 -14.68
C TYR A 389 2.75 6.69 -14.38
N LYS A 390 3.38 5.72 -15.03
CA LYS A 390 3.14 4.30 -14.76
C LYS A 390 4.03 3.84 -13.63
N SER A 391 3.45 3.16 -12.65
CA SER A 391 4.19 2.40 -11.65
C SER A 391 4.36 0.97 -12.13
N LEU A 392 5.60 0.53 -12.26
CA LEU A 392 5.90 -0.84 -12.68
C LEU A 392 5.70 -1.81 -11.52
N ASN A 393 5.97 -1.37 -10.28
CA ASN A 393 5.75 -2.19 -9.09
C ASN A 393 4.29 -2.55 -8.87
N SER A 394 3.40 -1.57 -8.98
CA SER A 394 1.97 -1.74 -8.72
C SER A 394 1.12 -2.00 -9.96
N GLN A 395 1.73 -1.98 -11.15
CA GLN A 395 1.01 -2.11 -12.43
C GLN A 395 -0.21 -1.17 -12.46
N SER A 396 0.04 0.09 -12.12
CA SER A 396 -0.98 1.13 -11.96
C SER A 396 -0.55 2.42 -12.62
N VAL A 397 -1.45 3.38 -12.63
CA VAL A 397 -1.17 4.76 -13.00
C VAL A 397 -1.25 5.62 -11.75
N GLU A 398 -0.23 6.41 -11.53
CA GLU A 398 -0.14 7.33 -10.41
C GLU A 398 -0.24 8.76 -10.90
N LEU A 399 -1.12 9.52 -10.27
CA LEU A 399 -1.33 10.94 -10.52
C LEU A 399 -0.81 11.71 -9.31
N ASN A 400 0.35 12.31 -9.46
CA ASN A 400 0.98 13.12 -8.43
C ASN A 400 0.65 14.59 -8.65
N TYR A 401 0.06 15.25 -7.66
CA TYR A 401 -0.28 16.67 -7.68
C TYR A 401 0.53 17.48 -6.65
N PHE A 402 1.69 16.97 -6.27
CA PHE A 402 2.52 17.54 -5.22
C PHE A 402 3.01 18.96 -5.55
N ASP A 403 3.38 19.23 -6.80
CA ASP A 403 3.85 20.55 -7.21
C ASP A 403 2.76 21.63 -7.09
N GLN A 404 1.50 21.26 -7.29
CA GLN A 404 0.38 22.18 -6.98
C GLN A 404 0.33 22.54 -5.51
N TRP A 405 0.66 21.58 -4.66
CA TRP A 405 0.62 21.73 -3.24
C TRP A 405 1.73 22.60 -2.69
N LEU A 406 2.96 22.46 -3.21
CA LEU A 406 4.13 23.22 -2.77
C LEU A 406 4.14 24.66 -3.26
N ASN A 407 3.73 24.91 -4.48
CA ASN A 407 3.94 26.20 -5.15
C ASN A 407 2.86 27.25 -4.83
N GLY A 408 2.09 27.05 -3.77
CA GLY A 408 1.15 28.05 -3.28
C GLY A 408 -0.06 28.31 -4.18
N ALA A 409 -0.25 27.52 -5.23
CA ALA A 409 -1.43 27.54 -6.06
C ALA A 409 -2.69 27.02 -5.31
N GLY A 410 -2.56 26.82 -4.02
CA GLY A 410 -3.66 26.42 -3.16
C GLY A 410 -4.00 24.94 -3.20
N GLY A 411 -3.28 24.15 -3.98
CA GLY A 411 -3.45 22.72 -4.17
C GLY A 411 -4.90 22.24 -4.13
N ILE A 412 -5.31 21.38 -4.98
CA ILE A 412 -6.60 20.75 -4.80
C ILE A 412 -6.56 20.13 -3.40
N PRO A 413 -7.47 20.48 -2.48
CA PRO A 413 -7.44 19.96 -1.11
C PRO A 413 -7.90 18.52 -1.13
N VAL A 414 -7.18 17.71 -1.90
CA VAL A 414 -7.72 16.45 -2.18
C VAL A 414 -7.62 15.64 -0.95
N PHE A 415 -6.61 15.70 -0.12
CA PHE A 415 -6.70 14.83 1.03
C PHE A 415 -5.44 14.80 1.85
N SER A 416 -5.62 14.80 3.14
CA SER A 416 -4.65 14.29 4.08
C SER A 416 -4.97 12.83 4.41
N ILE A 417 -3.99 12.14 4.91
CA ILE A 417 -4.13 10.78 5.41
C ILE A 417 -5.09 10.71 6.61
N GLU A 418 -5.16 11.79 7.40
CA GLU A 418 -6.10 11.89 8.51
C GLU A 418 -7.55 11.97 8.05
N ASP A 419 -7.80 12.59 6.90
CA ASP A 419 -9.14 12.66 6.32
C ASP A 419 -9.64 11.27 5.96
N MET A 420 -8.76 10.44 5.42
CA MET A 420 -9.07 9.06 5.10
C MET A 420 -9.40 8.26 6.38
N TYR A 421 -8.61 8.40 7.41
CA TYR A 421 -8.82 7.66 8.66
C TYR A 421 -10.00 8.16 9.48
N ALA A 422 -10.34 9.41 9.35
CA ALA A 422 -11.54 9.96 9.97
C ALA A 422 -12.83 9.55 9.24
N GLY A 423 -12.75 8.81 8.15
CA GLY A 423 -13.89 8.47 7.31
C GLY A 423 -14.45 9.66 6.53
N SER A 424 -13.67 10.70 6.39
CA SER A 424 -14.08 11.97 5.82
C SER A 424 -13.42 12.27 4.48
N HIS A 425 -12.85 11.28 3.85
CA HIS A 425 -12.19 11.41 2.57
C HIS A 425 -13.15 11.81 1.46
N ILE A 426 -13.18 13.07 1.13
CA ILE A 426 -14.24 13.65 0.29
C ILE A 426 -14.22 13.07 -1.12
N LEU A 427 -13.06 12.84 -1.73
CA LEU A 427 -12.97 12.24 -3.07
C LEU A 427 -13.52 10.82 -3.09
N GLN A 428 -13.09 9.98 -2.15
CA GLN A 428 -13.60 8.61 -2.06
C GLN A 428 -15.11 8.59 -1.85
N ASN A 429 -15.61 9.47 -0.99
CA ASN A 429 -17.05 9.58 -0.77
C ASN A 429 -17.78 10.10 -2.01
N CYS A 430 -17.22 11.06 -2.76
CA CYS A 430 -17.79 11.48 -4.04
C CYS A 430 -17.88 10.31 -5.03
N MET A 431 -16.81 9.55 -5.19
CA MET A 431 -16.80 8.38 -6.07
C MET A 431 -17.81 7.32 -5.62
N SER A 432 -17.93 7.06 -4.32
CA SER A 432 -18.94 6.16 -3.78
C SER A 432 -20.37 6.64 -4.05
N GLN A 433 -20.62 7.96 -3.97
CA GLN A 433 -21.89 8.55 -4.37
C GLN A 433 -22.20 8.41 -5.87
N MET A 434 -21.17 8.34 -6.68
CA MET A 434 -21.30 8.04 -8.11
C MET A 434 -21.49 6.54 -8.40
N GLY A 435 -21.43 5.69 -7.36
CA GLY A 435 -21.56 4.25 -7.50
C GLY A 435 -20.26 3.56 -7.98
N MET A 436 -19.13 4.18 -7.73
CA MET A 436 -17.81 3.72 -8.17
C MET A 436 -17.00 3.15 -7.01
N VAL A 437 -16.11 2.23 -7.31
CA VAL A 437 -15.06 1.84 -6.35
C VAL A 437 -14.14 3.05 -6.13
N PRO A 438 -13.96 3.48 -4.87
CA PRO A 438 -13.10 4.61 -4.60
C PRO A 438 -11.65 4.32 -4.95
N THR A 439 -10.97 5.32 -5.52
CA THR A 439 -9.51 5.30 -5.59
C THR A 439 -8.90 5.94 -4.35
N ILE A 440 -7.68 5.60 -4.01
CA ILE A 440 -6.97 6.20 -2.89
C ILE A 440 -6.14 7.38 -3.36
N ALA A 441 -6.18 8.44 -2.58
CA ALA A 441 -5.23 9.52 -2.60
C ALA A 441 -4.47 9.54 -1.28
N TYR A 442 -3.18 9.34 -1.35
CA TYR A 442 -2.26 9.55 -0.25
C TYR A 442 -1.36 10.72 -0.59
N ASP A 443 -1.38 11.72 0.27
CA ASP A 443 -0.32 12.72 0.28
C ASP A 443 0.12 13.19 -1.10
N ALA A 444 -0.80 13.78 -1.84
CA ALA A 444 -0.60 14.25 -3.20
C ALA A 444 -0.43 13.16 -4.29
N ASN A 445 -0.74 11.91 -3.99
CA ASN A 445 -0.80 10.84 -4.99
C ASN A 445 -2.19 10.21 -5.06
N ILE A 446 -2.70 10.04 -6.26
CA ILE A 446 -3.86 9.21 -6.55
C ILE A 446 -3.37 7.97 -7.29
N PHE A 447 -3.71 6.81 -6.79
CA PHE A 447 -3.35 5.55 -7.42
C PHE A 447 -4.57 4.95 -8.10
N VAL A 448 -4.43 4.66 -9.37
CA VAL A 448 -5.47 4.04 -10.17
C VAL A 448 -4.90 2.74 -10.71
N SER A 449 -5.48 1.62 -10.28
CA SER A 449 -5.08 0.29 -10.72
C SER A 449 -6.17 -0.33 -11.58
N ASN A 450 -5.75 -1.18 -12.51
CA ASN A 450 -6.66 -2.11 -13.15
C ASN A 450 -6.66 -3.43 -12.35
N GLY A 451 -7.73 -4.17 -12.41
CA GLY A 451 -7.73 -5.56 -11.98
C GLY A 451 -7.82 -6.46 -13.22
N ILE A 452 -7.33 -7.69 -13.12
CA ILE A 452 -7.41 -8.66 -14.21
C ILE A 452 -8.85 -9.04 -14.60
N GLY A 453 -9.86 -8.68 -13.79
CA GLY A 453 -11.27 -8.84 -14.11
C GLY A 453 -11.85 -7.74 -15.01
N ASN A 454 -11.14 -6.64 -15.22
CA ASN A 454 -11.54 -5.53 -16.07
C ASN A 454 -10.98 -5.63 -17.50
N LEU A 455 -10.57 -6.83 -17.92
CA LEU A 455 -9.93 -7.09 -19.21
C LEU A 455 -10.88 -7.84 -20.15
N ASP A 456 -10.73 -7.59 -21.44
CA ASP A 456 -11.33 -8.42 -22.48
C ASP A 456 -10.54 -9.72 -22.70
N GLU A 457 -10.94 -10.52 -23.69
CA GLU A 457 -10.30 -11.81 -23.99
C GLU A 457 -8.88 -11.65 -24.53
N GLU A 458 -8.56 -10.51 -25.12
CA GLU A 458 -7.25 -10.15 -25.66
C GLU A 458 -6.31 -9.54 -24.61
N GLY A 459 -6.81 -9.23 -23.42
CA GLY A 459 -6.05 -8.64 -22.30
C GLY A 459 -6.00 -7.11 -22.32
N HIS A 460 -6.83 -6.46 -23.14
CA HIS A 460 -7.03 -5.02 -23.11
C HIS A 460 -8.06 -4.62 -22.05
N LEU A 461 -7.91 -3.42 -21.52
CA LEU A 461 -8.90 -2.88 -20.59
C LEU A 461 -10.25 -2.67 -21.27
N LEU A 462 -11.31 -3.03 -20.57
CA LEU A 462 -12.66 -2.65 -20.93
C LEU A 462 -12.77 -1.13 -20.95
N GLU A 463 -12.68 -0.54 -22.14
CA GLU A 463 -12.46 0.90 -22.31
C GLU A 463 -13.59 1.75 -21.73
N THR A 464 -14.84 1.41 -22.00
CA THR A 464 -16.00 2.19 -21.55
C THR A 464 -16.08 2.29 -20.03
N PRO A 465 -16.07 1.21 -19.23
CA PRO A 465 -16.11 1.30 -17.78
C PRO A 465 -14.88 1.98 -17.19
N THR A 466 -13.69 1.76 -17.76
CA THR A 466 -12.46 2.40 -17.34
C THR A 466 -12.53 3.92 -17.54
N ARG A 467 -12.96 4.35 -18.70
CA ARG A 467 -13.13 5.77 -19.06
C ARG A 467 -14.16 6.47 -18.17
N LEU A 468 -15.31 5.83 -17.93
CA LEU A 468 -16.33 6.36 -17.04
C LEU A 468 -15.80 6.50 -15.59
N SER A 469 -15.02 5.52 -15.14
CA SER A 469 -14.43 5.55 -13.79
C SER A 469 -13.44 6.71 -13.62
N LEU A 470 -12.55 6.91 -14.59
CA LEU A 470 -11.60 8.02 -14.59
C LEU A 470 -12.30 9.37 -14.71
N ARG A 471 -13.29 9.48 -15.59
CA ARG A 471 -14.09 10.68 -15.75
C ARG A 471 -14.85 11.04 -14.47
N ALA A 472 -15.41 10.05 -13.78
CA ALA A 472 -16.06 10.25 -12.49
C ALA A 472 -15.07 10.78 -11.45
N MET A 473 -13.86 10.22 -11.39
CA MET A 473 -12.80 10.70 -10.50
C MET A 473 -12.42 12.16 -10.78
N PHE A 474 -12.14 12.50 -12.03
CA PHE A 474 -11.77 13.87 -12.41
C PHE A 474 -12.94 14.83 -12.20
N ARG A 475 -14.17 14.42 -12.46
CA ARG A 475 -15.36 15.23 -12.19
C ARG A 475 -15.56 15.46 -10.67
N ALA A 476 -15.28 14.46 -9.83
CA ALA A 476 -15.31 14.63 -8.39
C ALA A 476 -14.24 15.63 -7.92
N ILE A 477 -13.03 15.57 -8.48
CA ILE A 477 -11.97 16.55 -8.21
C ILE A 477 -12.39 17.97 -8.59
N GLU A 478 -13.01 18.14 -9.76
CA GLU A 478 -13.52 19.43 -10.22
C GLU A 478 -14.61 20.01 -9.29
N ILE A 479 -15.56 19.18 -8.86
CA ILE A 479 -16.60 19.57 -7.90
C ILE A 479 -15.93 20.05 -6.59
N ILE A 480 -15.01 19.27 -6.05
CA ILE A 480 -14.30 19.63 -4.82
C ILE A 480 -13.53 20.95 -5.00
N ALA A 481 -12.87 21.14 -6.15
CA ALA A 481 -12.10 22.35 -6.44
C ALA A 481 -12.98 23.61 -6.51
N ARG A 482 -14.21 23.50 -7.04
CA ARG A 482 -15.17 24.61 -7.03
C ARG A 482 -15.60 24.97 -5.61
N TYR A 483 -15.95 24.01 -4.79
CA TYR A 483 -16.27 24.27 -3.38
C TYR A 483 -15.07 24.80 -2.60
N ALA A 484 -13.85 24.49 -3.02
CA ALA A 484 -12.63 25.02 -2.46
C ALA A 484 -12.32 26.46 -2.93
N GLY A 485 -13.06 26.98 -3.92
CA GLY A 485 -12.79 28.30 -4.52
C GLY A 485 -11.49 28.35 -5.33
N ILE A 486 -11.08 27.23 -5.92
CA ILE A 486 -9.91 27.10 -6.79
C ILE A 486 -10.29 27.38 -8.26
N VAL A 487 -11.47 26.98 -8.64
CA VAL A 487 -12.10 27.25 -9.92
C VAL A 487 -13.53 27.74 -9.71
N ASP A 488 -14.08 28.43 -10.74
CA ASP A 488 -15.44 28.97 -10.72
C ASP A 488 -16.49 27.88 -10.93
#